data_d6936df8e2cfab46afb1d5e97c0efbd0
#
_entry.id   d6936df8e2cfab46afb1d5e97c0efbd0
#
_cell.length_a   1.000
_cell.length_b   1.000
_cell.length_c   1.000
_cell.angle_alpha   90.00
_cell.angle_beta   90.00
_cell.angle_gamma   90.00
#
_symmetry.space_group_name_H-M   'P 1'
#
loop_
_entity.id
_entity.type
_entity.pdbx_description
1 polymer ?
#
loop_
_entity_poly.entity_id
_entity_poly.type
_entity_poly.pdbx_seq_one_letter_code
_entity_poly.pdbx_strand_id
1 'polypeptide(L)'
;MAAEQVTKPTLEATSPIPQLPDTATDPAKVEQNHLGLERLVFFSDAVFAIAITLLALEVRLPVGEGDLSNTELLHDLLAIWPKYLSYVISFLVIGAFWLGHHRRFLFIKCYDRNLLFLNMMLLMVIAFIPFPTSVISEYGNQVATIFYAATIVVAGLFSGAIWWYASYHDRLIDPAMDSRQRRRERLQTLAMPGIFLLSIGLALINDDLAKVSWSLVAIVALLIR
;
A
#
# COMPACT_ATOMS: atom_id res chain seq x y z
N MET A 1 -5.50 -34.45 81.20
CA MET A 1 -6.34 -33.74 80.20
C MET A 1 -5.44 -32.84 79.39
N ALA A 2 -5.01 -33.30 78.23
CA ALA A 2 -4.13 -32.55 77.29
C ALA A 2 -5.01 -31.83 76.28
N ALA A 3 -4.87 -30.54 76.17
CA ALA A 3 -5.55 -29.70 75.18
C ALA A 3 -4.74 -29.71 73.88
N GLU A 4 -5.32 -30.22 72.83
CA GLU A 4 -4.80 -30.32 71.48
C GLU A 4 -4.90 -28.93 70.78
N GLN A 5 -3.76 -28.33 70.54
CA GLN A 5 -3.70 -27.07 69.77
C GLN A 5 -3.80 -27.41 68.28
N VAL A 6 -4.91 -27.04 67.67
CA VAL A 6 -5.13 -27.07 66.22
C VAL A 6 -4.40 -25.90 65.59
N THR A 7 -3.28 -26.15 64.94
CA THR A 7 -2.54 -25.19 64.10
C THR A 7 -3.34 -24.93 62.80
N LYS A 8 -3.76 -23.67 62.62
CA LYS A 8 -4.32 -23.15 61.33
C LYS A 8 -3.27 -23.17 60.25
N PRO A 9 -3.58 -23.66 59.03
CA PRO A 9 -2.66 -23.53 57.90
C PRO A 9 -2.59 -22.07 57.45
N THR A 10 -1.39 -21.54 57.39
CA THR A 10 -1.04 -20.25 56.81
C THR A 10 -1.33 -20.32 55.29
N LEU A 11 -2.26 -19.49 54.82
CA LEU A 11 -2.49 -19.24 53.41
C LEU A 11 -1.24 -18.62 52.79
N GLU A 12 -0.55 -19.38 51.93
CA GLU A 12 0.52 -18.91 51.08
C GLU A 12 0.03 -17.73 50.26
N ALA A 13 0.81 -16.67 50.32
CA ALA A 13 0.61 -15.44 49.55
C ALA A 13 0.58 -15.78 48.04
N THR A 14 -0.58 -15.68 47.48
CA THR A 14 -0.80 -15.71 46.01
C THR A 14 0.09 -14.66 45.39
N SER A 15 1.08 -15.05 44.58
CA SER A 15 1.90 -14.16 43.79
C SER A 15 1.00 -13.22 43.00
N PRO A 16 1.29 -11.91 42.91
CA PRO A 16 0.45 -10.98 42.17
C PRO A 16 0.44 -11.38 40.70
N ILE A 17 -0.78 -11.60 40.19
CA ILE A 17 -1.05 -11.77 38.76
C ILE A 17 -0.36 -10.61 38.05
N PRO A 18 0.45 -10.86 36.99
CA PRO A 18 1.03 -9.76 36.22
C PRO A 18 -0.11 -8.88 35.71
N GLN A 19 -0.22 -7.67 36.23
CA GLN A 19 -1.16 -6.68 35.71
C GLN A 19 -0.70 -6.33 34.31
N LEU A 20 -1.58 -6.56 33.32
CA LEU A 20 -1.40 -5.99 31.98
C LEU A 20 -1.16 -4.47 32.14
N PRO A 21 -0.28 -3.87 31.31
CA PRO A 21 0.02 -2.45 31.43
C PRO A 21 -1.27 -1.63 31.36
N ASP A 22 -1.48 -0.75 32.32
CA ASP A 22 -2.65 0.13 32.55
C ASP A 22 -3.05 1.02 31.35
N THR A 23 -2.33 0.90 30.24
CA THR A 23 -2.54 1.71 29.03
C THR A 23 -3.72 1.25 28.15
N ALA A 24 -4.26 0.04 28.38
CA ALA A 24 -5.37 -0.50 27.56
C ALA A 24 -6.77 -0.12 28.09
N THR A 25 -6.86 0.49 29.27
CA THR A 25 -8.14 0.72 29.97
C THR A 25 -8.54 2.19 30.12
N ASP A 26 -7.68 3.14 29.68
CA ASP A 26 -8.00 4.57 29.72
C ASP A 26 -8.82 4.97 28.46
N PRO A 27 -10.14 5.26 28.59
CA PRO A 27 -10.99 5.61 27.44
C PRO A 27 -10.45 6.80 26.64
N ALA A 28 -9.81 7.78 27.31
CA ALA A 28 -9.27 8.95 26.65
C ALA A 28 -8.07 8.60 25.74
N LYS A 29 -7.23 7.65 26.13
CA LYS A 29 -6.11 7.18 25.29
C LYS A 29 -6.59 6.33 24.13
N VAL A 30 -7.63 5.53 24.31
CA VAL A 30 -8.24 4.74 23.23
C VAL A 30 -8.83 5.68 22.18
N GLU A 31 -9.57 6.71 22.60
CA GLU A 31 -10.13 7.70 21.68
C GLU A 31 -9.05 8.51 20.97
N GLN A 32 -7.99 8.92 21.66
CA GLN A 32 -6.86 9.62 21.07
C GLN A 32 -6.14 8.78 20.01
N ASN A 33 -5.96 7.47 20.25
CA ASN A 33 -5.39 6.55 19.28
C ASN A 33 -6.30 6.41 18.05
N HIS A 34 -7.60 6.32 18.23
CA HIS A 34 -8.57 6.23 17.13
C HIS A 34 -8.52 7.47 16.24
N LEU A 35 -8.59 8.67 16.85
CA LEU A 35 -8.49 9.94 16.13
C LEU A 35 -7.15 10.09 15.38
N GLY A 36 -6.05 9.64 15.99
CA GLY A 36 -4.74 9.67 15.34
C GLY A 36 -4.65 8.74 14.13
N LEU A 37 -5.23 7.54 14.23
CA LEU A 37 -5.30 6.58 13.13
C LEU A 37 -6.19 7.09 11.99
N GLU A 38 -7.35 7.67 12.29
CA GLU A 38 -8.23 8.30 11.30
C GLU A 38 -7.50 9.41 10.53
N ARG A 39 -6.80 10.29 11.22
CA ARG A 39 -6.01 11.37 10.58
C ARG A 39 -4.93 10.80 9.66
N LEU A 40 -4.28 9.70 10.05
CA LEU A 40 -3.29 9.02 9.22
C LEU A 40 -3.93 8.47 7.93
N VAL A 41 -5.10 7.83 8.04
CA VAL A 41 -5.85 7.30 6.89
C VAL A 41 -6.30 8.43 5.97
N PHE A 42 -6.91 9.51 6.50
CA PHE A 42 -7.33 10.67 5.70
C PHE A 42 -6.17 11.34 4.97
N PHE A 43 -5.02 11.49 5.63
CA PHE A 43 -3.83 12.02 4.99
C PHE A 43 -3.35 11.11 3.86
N SER A 44 -3.36 9.78 4.08
CA SER A 44 -2.98 8.81 3.07
C SER A 44 -3.93 8.88 1.86
N ASP A 45 -5.25 8.90 2.08
CA ASP A 45 -6.25 9.01 1.03
C ASP A 45 -6.06 10.27 0.19
N ALA A 46 -5.74 11.41 0.82
CA ALA A 46 -5.44 12.66 0.13
C ALA A 46 -4.21 12.52 -0.79
N VAL A 47 -3.12 11.88 -0.31
CA VAL A 47 -1.91 11.67 -1.12
C VAL A 47 -2.20 10.74 -2.31
N PHE A 48 -2.94 9.65 -2.10
CA PHE A 48 -3.36 8.76 -3.18
C PHE A 48 -4.22 9.50 -4.23
N ALA A 49 -5.19 10.31 -3.79
CA ALA A 49 -6.05 11.08 -4.69
C ALA A 49 -5.23 12.10 -5.51
N ILE A 50 -4.29 12.81 -4.88
CA ILE A 50 -3.40 13.75 -5.58
C ILE A 50 -2.53 13.00 -6.59
N ALA A 51 -1.91 11.88 -6.22
CA ALA A 51 -1.07 11.10 -7.13
C ALA A 51 -1.85 10.64 -8.37
N ILE A 52 -3.08 10.16 -8.20
CA ILE A 52 -3.96 9.75 -9.31
C ILE A 52 -4.29 10.93 -10.22
N THR A 53 -4.61 12.10 -9.66
CA THR A 53 -4.95 13.29 -10.46
C THR A 53 -3.77 13.87 -11.21
N LEU A 54 -2.56 13.80 -10.62
CA LEU A 54 -1.34 14.25 -11.29
C LEU A 54 -1.01 13.44 -12.54
N LEU A 55 -1.41 12.17 -12.62
CA LEU A 55 -1.26 11.35 -13.83
C LEU A 55 -1.91 11.99 -15.06
N ALA A 56 -3.04 12.67 -14.89
CA ALA A 56 -3.74 13.31 -16.00
C ALA A 56 -2.93 14.47 -16.60
N LEU A 57 -2.08 15.13 -15.82
CA LEU A 57 -1.23 16.21 -16.28
C LEU A 57 -0.09 15.73 -17.18
N GLU A 58 0.24 14.45 -17.14
CA GLU A 58 1.26 13.83 -18.01
C GLU A 58 0.73 13.55 -19.43
N VAL A 59 -0.60 13.56 -19.63
CA VAL A 59 -1.24 13.37 -20.92
C VAL A 59 -1.25 14.71 -21.67
N ARG A 60 -0.18 14.99 -22.41
CA ARG A 60 0.00 16.25 -23.16
C ARG A 60 0.18 15.96 -24.64
N LEU A 61 -0.42 16.84 -25.45
CA LEU A 61 -0.13 16.89 -26.89
C LEU A 61 1.31 17.35 -27.13
N PRO A 62 1.94 16.91 -28.23
CA PRO A 62 3.18 17.51 -28.70
C PRO A 62 2.99 19.02 -28.89
N VAL A 63 3.98 19.79 -28.48
CA VAL A 63 3.95 21.26 -28.72
C VAL A 63 4.21 21.49 -30.19
N GLY A 64 3.17 21.84 -30.95
CA GLY A 64 3.27 22.29 -32.34
C GLY A 64 3.39 23.82 -32.42
N GLU A 65 4.10 24.32 -33.43
CA GLU A 65 4.13 25.76 -33.76
C GLU A 65 2.93 26.08 -34.67
N GLY A 66 2.01 26.94 -34.19
CA GLY A 66 0.88 27.46 -34.97
C GLY A 66 -0.49 26.86 -34.66
N ASP A 67 -1.51 27.35 -35.38
CA ASP A 67 -2.88 26.90 -35.27
C ASP A 67 -3.05 25.56 -36.02
N LEU A 68 -3.39 24.48 -35.26
CA LEU A 68 -3.66 23.18 -35.84
C LEU A 68 -5.02 23.16 -36.53
N SER A 69 -5.10 22.60 -37.74
CA SER A 69 -6.38 22.25 -38.34
C SER A 69 -7.07 21.11 -37.57
N ASN A 70 -8.38 20.96 -37.74
CA ASN A 70 -9.13 19.87 -37.10
C ASN A 70 -8.58 18.48 -37.42
N THR A 71 -8.06 18.28 -38.63
CA THR A 71 -7.49 17.01 -39.08
C THR A 71 -6.14 16.71 -38.40
N GLU A 72 -5.29 17.72 -38.26
CA GLU A 72 -4.00 17.61 -37.56
C GLU A 72 -4.20 17.35 -36.09
N LEU A 73 -5.12 18.10 -35.45
CA LEU A 73 -5.45 17.85 -34.02
C LEU A 73 -5.98 16.44 -33.79
N LEU A 74 -6.87 15.94 -34.67
CA LEU A 74 -7.37 14.56 -34.56
C LEU A 74 -6.24 13.53 -34.71
N HIS A 75 -5.33 13.75 -35.69
CA HIS A 75 -4.18 12.88 -35.87
C HIS A 75 -3.29 12.86 -34.62
N ASP A 76 -2.99 14.02 -34.03
CA ASP A 76 -2.13 14.12 -32.84
C ASP A 76 -2.78 13.48 -31.61
N LEU A 77 -4.10 13.68 -31.45
CA LEU A 77 -4.85 13.02 -30.36
C LEU A 77 -4.80 11.49 -30.47
N LEU A 78 -4.86 10.95 -31.68
CA LEU A 78 -4.74 9.51 -31.90
C LEU A 78 -3.29 9.01 -31.76
N ALA A 79 -2.32 9.82 -32.12
CA ALA A 79 -0.90 9.47 -32.04
C ALA A 79 -0.40 9.30 -30.60
N ILE A 80 -0.99 10.01 -29.63
CA ILE A 80 -0.62 9.91 -28.21
C ILE A 80 -1.27 8.74 -27.46
N TRP A 81 -1.83 7.74 -28.18
CA TRP A 81 -2.45 6.56 -27.54
C TRP A 81 -1.54 5.86 -26.50
N PRO A 82 -0.18 5.81 -26.61
CA PRO A 82 0.65 5.23 -25.58
C PRO A 82 0.58 6.00 -24.25
N LYS A 83 0.40 7.34 -24.31
CA LYS A 83 0.22 8.17 -23.11
C LYS A 83 -1.12 7.83 -22.40
N TYR A 84 -2.19 7.63 -23.16
CA TYR A 84 -3.47 7.20 -22.58
C TYR A 84 -3.35 5.82 -21.92
N LEU A 85 -2.65 4.88 -22.56
CA LEU A 85 -2.45 3.53 -22.01
C LEU A 85 -1.63 3.60 -20.70
N SER A 86 -0.52 4.35 -20.69
CA SER A 86 0.32 4.54 -19.50
C SER A 86 -0.46 5.20 -18.36
N TYR A 87 -1.30 6.19 -18.68
CA TYR A 87 -2.21 6.83 -17.72
C TYR A 87 -3.16 5.80 -17.08
N VAL A 88 -3.88 5.02 -17.91
CA VAL A 88 -4.86 4.04 -17.43
C VAL A 88 -4.20 2.97 -16.57
N ILE A 89 -3.06 2.43 -17.01
CA ILE A 89 -2.32 1.42 -16.24
C ILE A 89 -1.89 2.00 -14.89
N SER A 90 -1.27 3.17 -14.86
CA SER A 90 -0.79 3.80 -13.63
C SER A 90 -1.93 4.18 -12.69
N PHE A 91 -3.07 4.63 -13.24
CA PHE A 91 -4.29 4.87 -12.46
C PHE A 91 -4.76 3.59 -11.75
N LEU A 92 -4.83 2.47 -12.48
CA LEU A 92 -5.23 1.18 -11.92
C LEU A 92 -4.21 0.67 -10.88
N VAL A 93 -2.92 0.89 -11.11
CA VAL A 93 -1.85 0.52 -10.16
C VAL A 93 -1.98 1.31 -8.86
N ILE A 94 -2.08 2.64 -8.93
CA ILE A 94 -2.26 3.48 -7.72
C ILE A 94 -3.58 3.13 -7.03
N GLY A 95 -4.65 2.94 -7.80
CA GLY A 95 -5.95 2.52 -7.28
C GLY A 95 -5.90 1.18 -6.55
N ALA A 96 -5.16 0.19 -7.08
CA ALA A 96 -4.96 -1.11 -6.43
C ALA A 96 -4.15 -0.99 -5.12
N PHE A 97 -3.13 -0.12 -5.08
CA PHE A 97 -2.42 0.20 -3.84
C PHE A 97 -3.35 0.85 -2.81
N TRP A 98 -4.17 1.81 -3.23
CA TRP A 98 -5.15 2.45 -2.36
C TRP A 98 -6.17 1.46 -1.80
N LEU A 99 -6.77 0.61 -2.63
CA LEU A 99 -7.71 -0.43 -2.19
C LEU A 99 -7.07 -1.38 -1.17
N GLY A 100 -5.84 -1.79 -1.42
CA GLY A 100 -5.08 -2.64 -0.50
C GLY A 100 -4.72 -1.91 0.81
N HIS A 101 -4.35 -0.63 0.74
CA HIS A 101 -4.08 0.22 1.90
C HIS A 101 -5.35 0.40 2.74
N HIS A 102 -6.44 0.85 2.13
CA HIS A 102 -7.73 1.04 2.78
C HIS A 102 -8.18 -0.22 3.52
N ARG A 103 -8.19 -1.37 2.84
CA ARG A 103 -8.61 -2.64 3.43
C ARG A 103 -7.75 -3.07 4.63
N ARG A 104 -6.43 -2.93 4.56
CA ARG A 104 -5.53 -3.30 5.67
C ARG A 104 -5.68 -2.37 6.87
N PHE A 105 -5.90 -1.08 6.65
CA PHE A 105 -6.11 -0.13 7.73
C PHE A 105 -7.43 -0.34 8.49
N LEU A 106 -8.42 -1.05 7.94
CA LEU A 106 -9.61 -1.49 8.67
C LEU A 106 -9.26 -2.48 9.80
N PHE A 107 -8.17 -3.25 9.66
CA PHE A 107 -7.72 -4.23 10.66
C PHE A 107 -6.71 -3.66 11.65
N ILE A 108 -6.09 -2.54 11.36
CA ILE A 108 -5.15 -1.86 12.26
C ILE A 108 -5.97 -1.07 13.28
N LYS A 109 -5.74 -1.34 14.57
CA LYS A 109 -6.47 -0.72 15.68
C LYS A 109 -5.67 0.34 16.43
N CYS A 110 -4.33 0.28 16.32
CA CYS A 110 -3.42 1.20 16.97
C CYS A 110 -2.34 1.65 15.98
N TYR A 111 -1.71 2.76 16.27
CA TYR A 111 -0.56 3.22 15.49
C TYR A 111 0.61 3.59 16.41
N ASP A 112 1.82 3.47 15.89
CA ASP A 112 3.03 3.90 16.53
C ASP A 112 3.93 4.68 15.55
N ARG A 113 5.04 5.20 16.05
CA ARG A 113 5.99 5.98 15.26
C ARG A 113 6.53 5.22 14.04
N ASN A 114 6.75 3.91 14.17
CA ASN A 114 7.31 3.11 13.09
C ASN A 114 6.27 2.88 11.97
N LEU A 115 5.00 2.64 12.34
CA LEU A 115 3.91 2.55 11.36
C LEU A 115 3.76 3.87 10.60
N LEU A 116 3.80 5.02 11.31
CA LEU A 116 3.77 6.33 10.69
C LEU A 116 4.92 6.51 9.69
N PHE A 117 6.15 6.14 10.09
CA PHE A 117 7.32 6.24 9.22
C PHE A 117 7.19 5.36 7.97
N LEU A 118 6.80 4.09 8.12
CA LEU A 118 6.59 3.18 6.99
C LEU A 118 5.50 3.68 6.05
N ASN A 119 4.41 4.22 6.61
CA ASN A 119 3.34 4.81 5.80
C ASN A 119 3.83 6.04 5.03
N MET A 120 4.60 6.93 5.65
CA MET A 120 5.20 8.08 4.96
C MET A 120 6.13 7.65 3.82
N MET A 121 6.92 6.61 4.00
CA MET A 121 7.77 6.05 2.93
C MET A 121 6.93 5.50 1.78
N LEU A 122 5.85 4.77 2.07
CA LEU A 122 4.90 4.33 1.05
C LEU A 122 4.33 5.51 0.28
N LEU A 123 3.79 6.51 0.98
CA LEU A 123 3.16 7.68 0.36
C LEU A 123 4.14 8.51 -0.49
N MET A 124 5.39 8.61 -0.08
CA MET A 124 6.45 9.26 -0.87
C MET A 124 6.64 8.55 -2.22
N VAL A 125 6.68 7.21 -2.22
CA VAL A 125 6.81 6.44 -3.46
C VAL A 125 5.54 6.53 -4.31
N ILE A 126 4.35 6.47 -3.71
CA ILE A 126 3.07 6.64 -4.43
C ILE A 126 3.01 8.01 -5.12
N ALA A 127 3.37 9.09 -4.41
CA ALA A 127 3.40 10.44 -4.97
C ALA A 127 4.44 10.60 -6.10
N PHE A 128 5.45 9.74 -6.15
CA PHE A 128 6.47 9.73 -7.18
C PHE A 128 6.05 9.00 -8.47
N ILE A 129 5.05 8.08 -8.42
CA ILE A 129 4.63 7.26 -9.57
C ILE A 129 4.30 8.07 -10.85
N PRO A 130 3.68 9.26 -10.79
CA PRO A 130 3.44 10.05 -12.00
C PRO A 130 4.72 10.31 -12.83
N PHE A 131 5.87 10.53 -12.19
CA PHE A 131 7.12 10.76 -12.90
C PHE A 131 7.59 9.55 -13.73
N PRO A 132 7.80 8.32 -13.20
CA PRO A 132 8.13 7.17 -14.04
C PRO A 132 7.02 6.82 -15.05
N THR A 133 5.75 7.21 -14.79
CA THR A 133 4.67 7.08 -15.78
C THR A 133 4.91 7.98 -16.99
N SER A 134 5.32 9.21 -16.77
CA SER A 134 5.72 10.15 -17.83
C SER A 134 6.90 9.60 -18.62
N VAL A 135 7.95 9.15 -17.93
CA VAL A 135 9.16 8.60 -18.57
C VAL A 135 8.81 7.42 -19.48
N ILE A 136 7.99 6.45 -19.01
CA ILE A 136 7.66 5.29 -19.85
C ILE A 136 6.74 5.64 -21.00
N SER A 137 5.83 6.62 -20.83
CA SER A 137 4.92 7.07 -21.87
C SER A 137 5.63 7.79 -23.01
N GLU A 138 6.77 8.43 -22.71
CA GLU A 138 7.54 9.22 -23.66
C GLU A 138 8.64 8.40 -24.36
N TYR A 139 9.40 7.63 -23.61
CA TYR A 139 10.55 6.90 -24.14
C TYR A 139 10.22 5.44 -24.49
N GLY A 140 9.38 4.76 -23.72
CA GLY A 140 8.88 3.40 -23.98
C GLY A 140 9.95 2.31 -24.12
N ASN A 141 11.20 2.59 -23.77
CA ASN A 141 12.36 1.71 -23.91
C ASN A 141 12.55 0.83 -22.63
N GLN A 142 13.49 -0.10 -22.73
CA GLN A 142 13.84 -1.03 -21.65
C GLN A 142 14.14 -0.33 -20.31
N VAL A 143 14.92 0.76 -20.35
CA VAL A 143 15.32 1.51 -19.13
C VAL A 143 14.08 2.14 -18.48
N ALA A 144 13.20 2.75 -19.27
CA ALA A 144 11.95 3.34 -18.78
C ALA A 144 11.02 2.25 -18.18
N THR A 145 10.94 1.08 -18.83
CA THR A 145 10.16 -0.07 -18.37
C THR A 145 10.68 -0.58 -17.01
N ILE A 146 12.00 -0.77 -16.88
CA ILE A 146 12.62 -1.21 -15.63
C ILE A 146 12.44 -0.15 -14.53
N PHE A 147 12.62 1.14 -14.84
CA PHE A 147 12.48 2.23 -13.89
C PHE A 147 11.05 2.32 -13.32
N TYR A 148 10.04 2.24 -14.19
CA TYR A 148 8.65 2.20 -13.76
C TYR A 148 8.38 0.96 -12.88
N ALA A 149 8.76 -0.24 -13.35
CA ALA A 149 8.54 -1.48 -12.62
C ALA A 149 9.25 -1.49 -11.26
N ALA A 150 10.48 -1.00 -11.17
CA ALA A 150 11.24 -0.88 -9.92
C ALA A 150 10.54 0.06 -8.93
N THR A 151 9.98 1.19 -9.39
CA THR A 151 9.21 2.10 -8.53
C THR A 151 8.00 1.39 -7.92
N ILE A 152 7.26 0.60 -8.72
CA ILE A 152 6.10 -0.15 -8.23
C ILE A 152 6.52 -1.26 -7.26
N VAL A 153 7.65 -1.94 -7.51
CA VAL A 153 8.22 -2.93 -6.57
C VAL A 153 8.53 -2.27 -5.23
N VAL A 154 9.18 -1.10 -5.22
CA VAL A 154 9.50 -0.36 -3.99
C VAL A 154 8.22 0.03 -3.22
N ALA A 155 7.19 0.53 -3.92
CA ALA A 155 5.89 0.79 -3.30
C ALA A 155 5.29 -0.48 -2.67
N GLY A 156 5.35 -1.61 -3.37
CA GLY A 156 4.90 -2.91 -2.89
C GLY A 156 5.67 -3.39 -1.66
N LEU A 157 6.98 -3.17 -1.61
CA LEU A 157 7.82 -3.53 -0.46
C LEU A 157 7.41 -2.71 0.79
N PHE A 158 7.21 -1.39 0.67
CA PHE A 158 6.72 -0.58 1.80
C PHE A 158 5.32 -0.97 2.23
N SER A 159 4.41 -1.23 1.27
CA SER A 159 3.07 -1.74 1.54
C SER A 159 3.11 -3.08 2.29
N GLY A 160 4.01 -3.99 1.89
CA GLY A 160 4.28 -5.26 2.56
C GLY A 160 4.87 -5.07 3.97
N ALA A 161 5.81 -4.15 4.11
CA ALA A 161 6.45 -3.84 5.39
C ALA A 161 5.44 -3.30 6.41
N ILE A 162 4.50 -2.43 6.00
CA ILE A 162 3.39 -1.94 6.84
C ILE A 162 2.58 -3.12 7.38
N TRP A 163 2.14 -4.01 6.48
CA TRP A 163 1.32 -5.15 6.90
C TRP A 163 2.09 -6.14 7.77
N TRP A 164 3.34 -6.46 7.39
CA TRP A 164 4.19 -7.34 8.19
C TRP A 164 4.43 -6.76 9.59
N TYR A 165 4.78 -5.48 9.68
CA TYR A 165 5.01 -4.80 10.94
C TYR A 165 3.76 -4.77 11.83
N ALA A 166 2.60 -4.43 11.27
CA ALA A 166 1.36 -4.34 12.02
C ALA A 166 0.86 -5.72 12.50
N SER A 167 1.05 -6.77 11.67
CA SER A 167 0.56 -8.13 11.96
C SER A 167 1.55 -9.00 12.75
N TYR A 168 2.80 -8.56 12.91
CA TYR A 168 3.82 -9.31 13.64
C TYR A 168 3.49 -9.33 15.14
N HIS A 169 3.27 -10.54 15.70
CA HIS A 169 2.84 -10.75 17.11
C HIS A 169 1.59 -9.93 17.51
N ASP A 170 0.66 -9.74 16.58
CA ASP A 170 -0.57 -8.97 16.78
C ASP A 170 -0.35 -7.55 17.33
N ARG A 171 0.79 -6.96 16.96
CA ARG A 171 1.26 -5.70 17.53
C ARG A 171 0.26 -4.55 17.42
N LEU A 172 -0.36 -4.37 16.23
CA LEU A 172 -1.22 -3.23 15.94
C LEU A 172 -2.59 -3.64 15.35
N ILE A 173 -2.79 -4.94 15.10
CA ILE A 173 -4.05 -5.46 14.54
C ILE A 173 -4.92 -6.07 15.64
N ASP A 174 -6.20 -6.28 15.31
CA ASP A 174 -7.13 -6.99 16.18
C ASP A 174 -6.66 -8.44 16.40
N PRO A 175 -6.42 -8.89 17.65
CA PRO A 175 -6.02 -10.26 17.96
C PRO A 175 -7.06 -11.30 17.51
N ALA A 176 -8.35 -10.91 17.41
CA ALA A 176 -9.43 -11.79 16.96
C ALA A 176 -9.44 -12.03 15.45
N MET A 177 -8.52 -11.42 14.69
CA MET A 177 -8.43 -11.61 13.25
C MET A 177 -8.09 -13.05 12.89
N ASP A 178 -8.91 -13.68 12.01
CA ASP A 178 -8.68 -15.05 11.54
C ASP A 178 -7.32 -15.20 10.83
N SER A 179 -6.63 -16.30 11.13
CA SER A 179 -5.34 -16.64 10.53
C SER A 179 -5.40 -16.80 9.00
N ARG A 180 -6.52 -17.27 8.44
CA ARG A 180 -6.75 -17.37 6.99
C ARG A 180 -6.82 -15.97 6.35
N GLN A 181 -7.53 -15.05 6.99
CA GLN A 181 -7.65 -13.67 6.51
C GLN A 181 -6.30 -12.95 6.57
N ARG A 182 -5.52 -13.13 7.65
CA ARG A 182 -4.16 -12.61 7.78
C ARG A 182 -3.23 -13.11 6.67
N ARG A 183 -3.29 -14.42 6.36
CA ARG A 183 -2.53 -15.02 5.27
C ARG A 183 -2.96 -14.47 3.91
N ARG A 184 -4.27 -14.31 3.69
CA ARG A 184 -4.82 -13.74 2.45
C ARG A 184 -4.28 -12.32 2.20
N GLU A 185 -4.34 -11.44 3.20
CA GLU A 185 -3.82 -10.08 3.11
C GLU A 185 -2.32 -10.05 2.81
N ARG A 186 -1.54 -10.96 3.43
CA ARG A 186 -0.10 -11.10 3.12
C ARG A 186 0.14 -11.48 1.67
N LEU A 187 -0.57 -12.47 1.14
CA LEU A 187 -0.43 -12.92 -0.25
C LEU A 187 -0.84 -11.84 -1.24
N GLN A 188 -1.94 -11.14 -0.97
CA GLN A 188 -2.42 -10.05 -1.82
C GLN A 188 -1.45 -8.86 -1.84
N THR A 189 -0.78 -8.58 -0.72
CA THR A 189 0.24 -7.52 -0.66
C THR A 189 1.46 -7.84 -1.51
N LEU A 190 1.81 -9.12 -1.67
CA LEU A 190 2.94 -9.57 -2.48
C LEU A 190 2.60 -9.70 -3.98
N ALA A 191 1.32 -9.70 -4.36
CA ALA A 191 0.91 -9.91 -5.74
C ALA A 191 1.42 -8.80 -6.67
N MET A 192 1.23 -7.53 -6.31
CA MET A 192 1.67 -6.39 -7.10
C MET A 192 3.21 -6.35 -7.27
N PRO A 193 4.03 -6.33 -6.19
CA PRO A 193 5.47 -6.34 -6.37
C PRO A 193 5.97 -7.59 -7.09
N GLY A 194 5.30 -8.74 -6.95
CA GLY A 194 5.64 -9.97 -7.65
C GLY A 194 5.48 -9.87 -9.17
N ILE A 195 4.36 -9.29 -9.65
CA ILE A 195 4.12 -9.06 -11.08
C ILE A 195 5.19 -8.12 -11.66
N PHE A 196 5.47 -7.01 -10.98
CA PHE A 196 6.44 -6.03 -11.47
C PHE A 196 7.89 -6.51 -11.35
N LEU A 197 8.21 -7.34 -10.36
CA LEU A 197 9.52 -8.00 -10.28
C LEU A 197 9.72 -8.98 -11.44
N LEU A 198 8.69 -9.78 -11.78
CA LEU A 198 8.70 -10.62 -12.96
C LEU A 198 8.84 -9.80 -14.25
N SER A 199 8.14 -8.66 -14.33
CA SER A 199 8.22 -7.73 -15.44
C SER A 199 9.65 -7.19 -15.64
N ILE A 200 10.41 -6.91 -14.59
CA ILE A 200 11.82 -6.52 -14.69
C ILE A 200 12.63 -7.64 -15.35
N GLY A 201 12.43 -8.89 -14.93
CA GLY A 201 13.09 -10.05 -15.56
C GLY A 201 12.72 -10.21 -17.03
N LEU A 202 11.45 -10.00 -17.39
CA LEU A 202 10.99 -10.05 -18.79
C LEU A 202 11.56 -8.88 -19.61
N ALA A 203 11.68 -7.68 -19.05
CA ALA A 203 12.22 -6.51 -19.72
C ALA A 203 13.70 -6.70 -20.13
N LEU A 204 14.46 -7.54 -19.43
CA LEU A 204 15.83 -7.88 -19.82
C LEU A 204 15.90 -8.76 -21.09
N ILE A 205 14.79 -9.45 -21.43
CA ILE A 205 14.69 -10.31 -22.61
C ILE A 205 13.95 -9.58 -23.73
N ASN A 206 12.77 -9.00 -23.39
CA ASN A 206 11.92 -8.27 -24.33
C ASN A 206 11.02 -7.30 -23.54
N ASP A 207 11.15 -6.02 -23.79
CA ASP A 207 10.40 -4.96 -23.05
C ASP A 207 8.90 -4.92 -23.41
N ASP A 208 8.50 -5.39 -24.60
CA ASP A 208 7.08 -5.49 -24.96
C ASP A 208 6.37 -6.60 -24.15
N LEU A 209 7.04 -7.75 -23.94
CA LEU A 209 6.51 -8.82 -23.09
C LEU A 209 6.35 -8.32 -21.62
N ALA A 210 7.28 -7.50 -21.16
CA ALA A 210 7.18 -6.89 -19.84
C ALA A 210 5.93 -6.01 -19.71
N LYS A 211 5.67 -5.15 -20.69
CA LYS A 211 4.48 -4.28 -20.72
C LYS A 211 3.18 -5.08 -20.82
N VAL A 212 3.14 -6.14 -21.63
CA VAL A 212 1.99 -7.04 -21.72
C VAL A 212 1.68 -7.70 -20.37
N SER A 213 2.71 -8.05 -19.59
CA SER A 213 2.51 -8.64 -18.24
C SER A 213 1.75 -7.71 -17.28
N TRP A 214 1.75 -6.40 -17.52
CA TRP A 214 1.01 -5.43 -16.69
C TRP A 214 -0.51 -5.51 -16.84
N SER A 215 -1.00 -6.11 -17.94
CA SER A 215 -2.43 -6.44 -18.06
C SER A 215 -2.92 -7.36 -16.95
N LEU A 216 -2.02 -8.16 -16.34
CA LEU A 216 -2.32 -8.97 -15.16
C LEU A 216 -2.70 -8.11 -13.94
N VAL A 217 -2.28 -6.86 -13.88
CA VAL A 217 -2.68 -5.91 -12.81
C VAL A 217 -4.19 -5.71 -12.81
N ALA A 218 -4.81 -5.57 -13.99
CA ALA A 218 -6.26 -5.44 -14.10
C ALA A 218 -6.97 -6.70 -13.57
N ILE A 219 -6.42 -7.88 -13.87
CA ILE A 219 -6.96 -9.17 -13.38
C ILE A 219 -6.82 -9.25 -11.86
N VAL A 220 -5.65 -8.90 -11.32
CA VAL A 220 -5.41 -8.90 -9.88
C VAL A 220 -6.32 -7.88 -9.17
N ALA A 221 -6.50 -6.68 -9.74
CA ALA A 221 -7.42 -5.66 -9.19
C ALA A 221 -8.87 -6.18 -9.14
N LEU A 222 -9.31 -6.99 -10.11
CA LEU A 222 -10.62 -7.63 -10.12
C LEU A 222 -10.75 -8.78 -9.11
N LEU A 223 -9.66 -9.53 -8.86
CA LEU A 223 -9.62 -10.65 -7.91
C LEU A 223 -9.47 -10.20 -6.45
N ILE A 224 -9.09 -8.94 -6.21
CA ILE A 224 -8.96 -8.34 -4.87
C ILE A 224 -10.34 -7.99 -4.25
N ARG A 225 -11.43 -8.23 -4.95
CA ARG A 225 -12.80 -8.07 -4.44
C ARG A 225 -13.19 -9.08 -3.38
#